data_f451288d2165806b7264a61cc09cc721
#
_entry.id   f451288d2165806b7264a61cc09cc721
#
_cell.length_a   1.000
_cell.length_b   1.000
_cell.length_c   1.000
_cell.angle_alpha   90.00
_cell.angle_beta   90.00
_cell.angle_gamma   90.00
#
_symmetry.space_group_name_H-M   'P 1'
#
loop_
_entity.id
_entity.type
_entity.pdbx_description
1 polymer ?
#
loop_
_entity_poly.entity_id
_entity_poly.type
_entity_poly.pdbx_seq_one_letter_code
_entity_poly.pdbx_strand_id
1 'polypeptide(L)'
;MELELPDGNILALADDATGADAAAAIGSGLARAALAVKVDGELRDLARALPHNDGQGPAKLEIITDRSGEEALRLIRHDAAHVLAAAVMELYPGVKISIGPPIENGFYYDFDFPHGVSLSEADFERIEAKMREHIAADEPFVREDVPASDALDRFLREGQDYKVELIEDLIEHDGVPTVSLYTNGPFTDLCRGPHAPSTKRIKAFKLQSVAGAYWRGDSKRPMLTRVYGTAFFSDKDLQTYLERLEQARARDHRKLGPQLGLFNFSDVAPGMTFWFPPGTQVFNSLVSLSREMGEPRGYTEVKTPQLYDSSLWKTSGHWDKYQEHMFITESADTPMAFKPMNCPGHCQLYALQAHSYRNLPVRYSEPGLLHRNELSGALHGLLRTRNFAQDDAHVFCTEEQVQDELEGCLDFAFDTYEIFGFDVRLELSTRPDERLGSDEQWDKAEAHLIQVLDRKGLTYDINPGDGSFYGPKIDLHMTDSIGRSWQIGTVQLDYNMPMRFGLTYTGADNVEHQPVMIHRALMGSYERFIAILIEHYGGELPVWLTPASWSWSRTVRA
;
A
#
# COMPACT_ATOMS: atom_id res chain seq x y z
N MET A 1 26.54 26.81 -15.00
CA MET A 1 26.37 25.51 -14.33
C MET A 1 26.44 24.36 -15.30
N GLU A 2 26.87 23.17 -14.87
CA GLU A 2 26.89 21.93 -15.67
C GLU A 2 25.92 20.93 -15.08
N LEU A 3 25.14 20.26 -15.95
CA LEU A 3 24.10 19.32 -15.58
C LEU A 3 24.28 18.00 -16.34
N GLU A 4 24.19 16.87 -15.68
CA GLU A 4 24.26 15.55 -16.28
C GLU A 4 22.85 15.07 -16.68
N LEU A 5 22.67 14.76 -17.96
CA LEU A 5 21.43 14.22 -18.50
C LEU A 5 21.36 12.69 -18.31
N PRO A 6 20.17 12.06 -18.40
CA PRO A 6 20.01 10.60 -18.22
C PRO A 6 20.85 9.74 -19.19
N ASP A 7 21.26 10.29 -20.32
CA ASP A 7 22.12 9.62 -21.31
C ASP A 7 23.63 9.83 -21.04
N GLY A 8 23.99 10.50 -19.94
CA GLY A 8 25.36 10.80 -19.53
C GLY A 8 25.98 12.02 -20.20
N ASN A 9 25.25 12.72 -21.08
CA ASN A 9 25.73 13.96 -21.69
C ASN A 9 25.70 15.12 -20.68
N ILE A 10 26.67 16.03 -20.81
CA ILE A 10 26.73 17.24 -19.99
C ILE A 10 26.10 18.42 -20.72
N LEU A 11 25.12 19.04 -20.08
CA LEU A 11 24.46 20.26 -20.53
C LEU A 11 25.02 21.47 -19.78
N ALA A 12 25.65 22.41 -20.50
CA ALA A 12 26.13 23.63 -19.93
C ALA A 12 25.12 24.78 -20.11
N LEU A 13 24.73 25.42 -19.02
CA LEU A 13 23.77 26.53 -18.98
C LEU A 13 24.32 27.70 -18.18
N ALA A 14 23.65 28.88 -18.30
CA ALA A 14 23.90 30.01 -17.43
C ALA A 14 23.59 29.67 -15.96
N ASP A 15 24.19 30.35 -15.03
CA ASP A 15 24.06 30.04 -13.61
C ASP A 15 22.64 30.34 -13.05
N ASP A 16 21.92 31.24 -13.70
CA ASP A 16 20.52 31.60 -13.36
C ASP A 16 19.48 30.86 -14.22
N ALA A 17 19.91 29.84 -15.01
CA ALA A 17 19.02 29.11 -15.89
C ALA A 17 17.91 28.37 -15.11
N THR A 18 16.75 28.33 -15.73
CA THR A 18 15.57 27.62 -15.23
C THR A 18 15.43 26.22 -15.83
N GLY A 19 14.52 25.41 -15.27
CA GLY A 19 14.15 24.13 -15.89
C GLY A 19 13.61 24.28 -17.32
N ALA A 20 12.92 25.39 -17.61
CA ALA A 20 12.44 25.70 -18.95
C ALA A 20 13.59 25.99 -19.93
N ASP A 21 14.63 26.70 -19.48
CA ASP A 21 15.83 26.96 -20.29
C ASP A 21 16.56 25.65 -20.59
N ALA A 22 16.68 24.77 -19.62
CA ALA A 22 17.27 23.45 -19.81
C ALA A 22 16.50 22.62 -20.84
N ALA A 23 15.17 22.55 -20.74
CA ALA A 23 14.33 21.83 -21.69
C ALA A 23 14.45 22.44 -23.11
N ALA A 24 14.55 23.77 -23.23
CA ALA A 24 14.72 24.47 -24.50
C ALA A 24 16.10 24.23 -25.12
N ALA A 25 17.16 24.18 -24.31
CA ALA A 25 18.52 23.90 -24.75
C ALA A 25 18.67 22.45 -25.30
N ILE A 26 17.95 21.48 -24.71
CA ILE A 26 17.93 20.10 -25.21
C ILE A 26 17.15 20.01 -26.53
N GLY A 27 15.99 20.68 -26.65
CA GLY A 27 15.25 20.71 -27.88
C GLY A 27 13.85 21.31 -27.77
N SER A 28 13.40 21.94 -28.86
CA SER A 28 12.09 22.63 -28.91
C SER A 28 10.88 21.71 -28.72
N GLY A 29 11.01 20.45 -29.08
CA GLY A 29 9.96 19.43 -28.84
C GLY A 29 9.82 19.12 -27.35
N LEU A 30 10.95 18.94 -26.68
CA LEU A 30 11.01 18.67 -25.24
C LEU A 30 10.54 19.89 -24.43
N ALA A 31 10.95 21.11 -24.79
CA ALA A 31 10.48 22.35 -24.17
C ALA A 31 8.95 22.48 -24.15
N ARG A 32 8.29 22.07 -25.25
CA ARG A 32 6.82 22.08 -25.35
C ARG A 32 6.16 20.98 -24.52
N ALA A 33 6.80 19.82 -24.39
CA ALA A 33 6.28 18.66 -23.66
C ALA A 33 6.57 18.74 -22.15
N ALA A 34 7.57 19.50 -21.74
CA ALA A 34 8.02 19.58 -20.35
C ALA A 34 6.90 20.06 -19.40
N LEU A 35 6.81 19.38 -18.27
CA LEU A 35 5.89 19.65 -17.17
C LEU A 35 6.62 20.16 -15.92
N ALA A 36 7.77 19.56 -15.63
CA ALA A 36 8.63 19.87 -14.49
C ALA A 36 10.06 19.41 -14.80
N VAL A 37 10.99 19.68 -13.91
CA VAL A 37 12.34 19.10 -13.92
C VAL A 37 12.60 18.38 -12.60
N LYS A 38 13.48 17.37 -12.67
CA LYS A 38 13.99 16.65 -11.50
C LYS A 38 15.49 16.89 -11.44
N VAL A 39 15.97 17.45 -10.33
CA VAL A 39 17.39 17.74 -10.12
C VAL A 39 17.85 16.96 -8.89
N ASP A 40 18.82 16.06 -9.07
CA ASP A 40 19.32 15.16 -8.03
C ASP A 40 18.20 14.42 -7.27
N GLY A 41 17.12 14.04 -8.00
CA GLY A 41 15.96 13.36 -7.44
C GLY A 41 14.86 14.28 -6.90
N GLU A 42 15.08 15.58 -6.76
CA GLU A 42 14.06 16.55 -6.31
C GLU A 42 13.28 17.13 -7.50
N LEU A 43 11.95 17.00 -7.45
CA LEU A 43 11.05 17.55 -8.46
C LEU A 43 10.84 19.05 -8.27
N ARG A 44 10.93 19.84 -9.36
CA ARG A 44 10.86 21.32 -9.35
C ARG A 44 10.04 21.85 -10.53
N ASP A 45 9.42 23.03 -10.31
CA ASP A 45 8.75 23.77 -11.38
C ASP A 45 9.72 24.17 -12.48
N LEU A 46 9.26 24.18 -13.71
CA LEU A 46 10.07 24.64 -14.84
C LEU A 46 10.53 26.09 -14.73
N ALA A 47 9.75 26.95 -14.06
CA ALA A 47 10.06 28.39 -13.92
C ALA A 47 11.09 28.69 -12.82
N ARG A 48 11.42 27.71 -11.96
CA ARG A 48 12.42 27.93 -10.89
C ARG A 48 13.84 27.85 -11.43
N ALA A 49 14.71 28.72 -10.91
CA ALA A 49 16.13 28.60 -11.14
C ALA A 49 16.65 27.24 -10.66
N LEU A 50 17.52 26.64 -11.45
CA LEU A 50 18.15 25.37 -11.10
C LEU A 50 19.14 25.57 -9.96
N PRO A 51 19.28 24.63 -9.03
CA PRO A 51 20.20 24.77 -7.91
C PRO A 51 21.66 24.75 -8.41
N HIS A 52 22.52 25.58 -7.77
CA HIS A 52 23.96 25.49 -7.97
C HIS A 52 24.52 24.28 -7.25
N ASN A 53 25.38 23.53 -7.91
CA ASN A 53 26.19 22.50 -7.26
C ASN A 53 27.46 23.14 -6.72
N ASP A 54 27.52 23.30 -5.41
CA ASP A 54 28.69 23.87 -4.71
C ASP A 54 29.87 22.85 -4.68
N GLY A 55 30.40 22.49 -5.87
CA GLY A 55 31.65 21.73 -6.02
C GLY A 55 31.57 20.22 -5.95
N GLN A 56 30.38 19.61 -6.04
CA GLN A 56 30.19 18.14 -6.01
C GLN A 56 30.05 17.48 -7.40
N GLY A 57 30.42 18.17 -8.49
CA GLY A 57 30.24 17.71 -9.86
C GLY A 57 28.91 18.16 -10.48
N PRO A 58 28.58 17.74 -11.73
CA PRO A 58 27.34 18.14 -12.39
C PRO A 58 26.12 17.51 -11.71
N ALA A 59 25.06 18.31 -11.46
CA ALA A 59 23.80 17.82 -10.93
C ALA A 59 23.08 16.95 -11.98
N LYS A 60 22.41 15.91 -11.55
CA LYS A 60 21.60 15.05 -12.44
C LYS A 60 20.29 15.74 -12.78
N LEU A 61 20.04 15.95 -14.08
CA LEU A 61 18.82 16.60 -14.58
C LEU A 61 17.99 15.63 -15.39
N GLU A 62 16.72 15.52 -15.04
CA GLU A 62 15.70 14.82 -15.83
C GLU A 62 14.55 15.77 -16.14
N ILE A 63 14.07 15.76 -17.40
CA ILE A 63 12.90 16.54 -17.81
C ILE A 63 11.64 15.66 -17.72
N ILE A 64 10.71 16.05 -16.89
CA ILE A 64 9.44 15.35 -16.70
C ILE A 64 8.46 15.79 -17.79
N THR A 65 7.88 14.80 -18.48
CA THR A 65 6.89 14.99 -19.55
C THR A 65 5.69 14.07 -19.32
N ASP A 66 4.67 14.15 -20.16
CA ASP A 66 3.51 13.23 -20.15
C ASP A 66 3.89 11.73 -20.33
N ARG A 67 5.14 11.44 -20.69
CA ARG A 67 5.69 10.09 -20.84
C ARG A 67 6.46 9.60 -19.61
N SER A 68 6.62 10.44 -18.61
CA SER A 68 7.34 10.11 -17.36
C SER A 68 6.50 9.32 -16.34
N GLY A 69 5.42 8.67 -16.81
CA GLY A 69 4.64 7.73 -16.03
C GLY A 69 3.91 8.33 -14.83
N GLU A 70 3.97 7.63 -13.69
CA GLU A 70 3.20 7.99 -12.50
C GLU A 70 3.64 9.32 -11.88
N GLU A 71 4.91 9.68 -11.98
CA GLU A 71 5.42 10.96 -11.47
C GLU A 71 4.79 12.16 -12.19
N ALA A 72 4.63 12.07 -13.51
CA ALA A 72 3.93 13.07 -14.31
C ALA A 72 2.41 13.09 -14.00
N LEU A 73 1.79 11.93 -13.83
CA LEU A 73 0.39 11.84 -13.43
C LEU A 73 0.15 12.47 -12.06
N ARG A 74 1.04 12.23 -11.10
CA ARG A 74 0.97 12.82 -9.77
C ARG A 74 1.01 14.35 -9.83
N LEU A 75 1.82 14.91 -10.73
CA LEU A 75 1.92 16.35 -10.94
C LEU A 75 0.58 16.94 -11.42
N ILE A 76 0.00 16.41 -12.51
CA ILE A 76 -1.27 16.94 -13.05
C ILE A 76 -2.48 16.64 -12.16
N ARG A 77 -2.42 15.61 -11.31
CA ARG A 77 -3.43 15.35 -10.28
C ARG A 77 -3.38 16.41 -9.19
N HIS A 78 -2.18 16.88 -8.82
CA HIS A 78 -2.00 18.02 -7.92
C HIS A 78 -2.54 19.31 -8.54
N ASP A 79 -2.23 19.57 -9.81
CA ASP A 79 -2.79 20.71 -10.56
C ASP A 79 -4.32 20.66 -10.59
N ALA A 80 -4.91 19.49 -10.83
CA ALA A 80 -6.36 19.29 -10.86
C ALA A 80 -7.00 19.53 -9.49
N ALA A 81 -6.31 19.23 -8.38
CA ALA A 81 -6.77 19.56 -7.04
C ALA A 81 -6.89 21.08 -6.84
N HIS A 82 -5.89 21.86 -7.30
CA HIS A 82 -5.96 23.33 -7.27
C HIS A 82 -7.08 23.88 -8.14
N VAL A 83 -7.26 23.34 -9.35
CA VAL A 83 -8.37 23.74 -10.26
C VAL A 83 -9.73 23.39 -9.65
N LEU A 84 -9.85 22.26 -8.94
CA LEU A 84 -11.07 21.93 -8.19
C LEU A 84 -11.33 22.96 -7.09
N ALA A 85 -10.30 23.32 -6.30
CA ALA A 85 -10.44 24.31 -5.23
C ALA A 85 -10.85 25.68 -5.77
N ALA A 86 -10.24 26.15 -6.87
CA ALA A 86 -10.62 27.37 -7.56
C ALA A 86 -12.10 27.34 -7.98
N ALA A 87 -12.53 26.28 -8.65
CA ALA A 87 -13.91 26.11 -9.12
C ALA A 87 -14.92 26.09 -7.96
N VAL A 88 -14.60 25.38 -6.86
CA VAL A 88 -15.50 25.31 -5.68
C VAL A 88 -15.57 26.66 -4.99
N MET A 89 -14.46 27.39 -4.81
CA MET A 89 -14.47 28.72 -4.18
C MET A 89 -15.29 29.74 -4.98
N GLU A 90 -15.26 29.68 -6.31
CA GLU A 90 -16.11 30.54 -7.15
C GLU A 90 -17.60 30.19 -7.06
N LEU A 91 -17.93 28.89 -7.01
CA LEU A 91 -19.32 28.42 -6.99
C LEU A 91 -19.96 28.50 -5.61
N TYR A 92 -19.17 28.48 -4.54
CA TYR A 92 -19.65 28.47 -3.16
C TYR A 92 -18.93 29.56 -2.32
N PRO A 93 -19.37 30.83 -2.43
CA PRO A 93 -18.78 31.91 -1.66
C PRO A 93 -18.76 31.64 -0.16
N GLY A 94 -17.61 31.90 0.49
CA GLY A 94 -17.43 31.68 1.92
C GLY A 94 -16.99 30.25 2.30
N VAL A 95 -16.78 29.36 1.34
CA VAL A 95 -16.18 28.05 1.61
C VAL A 95 -14.74 28.22 2.11
N LYS A 96 -14.35 27.44 3.11
CA LYS A 96 -12.97 27.37 3.60
C LYS A 96 -12.29 26.16 2.99
N ILE A 97 -11.05 26.37 2.58
CA ILE A 97 -10.21 25.32 1.97
C ILE A 97 -9.20 24.80 2.99
N SER A 98 -8.88 23.51 2.88
CA SER A 98 -7.92 22.85 3.74
C SER A 98 -6.72 22.35 2.93
N ILE A 99 -6.65 21.07 2.58
CA ILE A 99 -5.55 20.46 1.82
C ILE A 99 -6.07 19.68 0.63
N GLY A 100 -5.25 19.61 -0.44
CA GLY A 100 -5.57 18.92 -1.67
C GLY A 100 -4.38 18.16 -2.27
N PRO A 101 -3.88 17.09 -1.63
CA PRO A 101 -2.76 16.33 -2.18
C PRO A 101 -3.17 15.41 -3.32
N PRO A 102 -2.23 15.09 -4.23
CA PRO A 102 -2.37 13.96 -5.13
C PRO A 102 -2.27 12.65 -4.35
N ILE A 103 -3.03 11.65 -4.78
CA ILE A 103 -3.00 10.28 -4.28
C ILE A 103 -2.71 9.32 -5.44
N GLU A 104 -2.48 8.03 -5.16
CA GLU A 104 -2.04 7.03 -6.13
C GLU A 104 -2.83 7.05 -7.44
N ASN A 105 -4.17 7.06 -7.38
CA ASN A 105 -5.01 7.01 -8.58
C ASN A 105 -5.84 8.28 -8.81
N GLY A 106 -5.48 9.40 -8.19
CA GLY A 106 -6.26 10.62 -8.30
C GLY A 106 -5.76 11.74 -7.39
N PHE A 107 -6.69 12.52 -6.92
CA PHE A 107 -6.49 13.61 -5.98
C PHE A 107 -7.73 13.78 -5.12
N TYR A 108 -7.62 14.51 -4.04
CA TYR A 108 -8.77 15.04 -3.33
C TYR A 108 -8.53 16.49 -2.91
N TYR A 109 -9.61 17.15 -2.50
CA TYR A 109 -9.53 18.41 -1.78
C TYR A 109 -10.57 18.46 -0.67
N ASP A 110 -10.20 19.02 0.49
CA ASP A 110 -11.05 19.11 1.67
C ASP A 110 -11.61 20.53 1.82
N PHE A 111 -12.93 20.62 2.00
CA PHE A 111 -13.69 21.87 2.08
C PHE A 111 -14.53 21.92 3.35
N ASP A 112 -14.62 23.10 3.96
CA ASP A 112 -15.59 23.42 5.00
C ASP A 112 -16.60 24.41 4.44
N PHE A 113 -17.83 23.93 4.24
CA PHE A 113 -18.89 24.74 3.65
C PHE A 113 -19.63 25.57 4.71
N PRO A 114 -20.12 26.78 4.35
CA PRO A 114 -20.95 27.58 5.23
C PRO A 114 -22.18 26.82 5.72
N HIS A 115 -22.67 27.15 6.91
CA HIS A 115 -23.83 26.48 7.51
C HIS A 115 -25.04 26.46 6.53
N GLY A 116 -25.62 25.27 6.34
CA GLY A 116 -26.75 25.05 5.43
C GLY A 116 -26.37 24.84 3.98
N VAL A 117 -25.08 24.89 3.63
CA VAL A 117 -24.57 24.52 2.30
C VAL A 117 -23.97 23.13 2.37
N SER A 118 -24.34 22.26 1.46
CA SER A 118 -23.77 20.92 1.31
C SER A 118 -23.43 20.65 -0.15
N LEU A 119 -22.39 19.88 -0.38
CA LEU A 119 -21.97 19.40 -1.69
C LEU A 119 -22.22 17.90 -1.80
N SER A 120 -22.75 17.48 -2.92
CA SER A 120 -23.01 16.08 -3.26
C SER A 120 -22.52 15.76 -4.67
N GLU A 121 -22.57 14.50 -5.07
CA GLU A 121 -22.21 14.07 -6.41
C GLU A 121 -23.12 14.71 -7.49
N ALA A 122 -24.32 15.14 -7.15
CA ALA A 122 -25.23 15.87 -8.05
C ALA A 122 -24.68 17.24 -8.50
N ASP A 123 -23.73 17.81 -7.74
CA ASP A 123 -23.09 19.09 -8.06
C ASP A 123 -21.89 18.93 -9.01
N PHE A 124 -21.43 17.70 -9.27
CA PHE A 124 -20.19 17.46 -10.02
C PHE A 124 -20.23 18.03 -11.43
N GLU A 125 -21.34 17.91 -12.15
CA GLU A 125 -21.44 18.43 -13.51
C GLU A 125 -21.17 19.95 -13.56
N ARG A 126 -21.69 20.69 -12.59
CA ARG A 126 -21.50 22.14 -12.46
C ARG A 126 -20.06 22.49 -12.07
N ILE A 127 -19.47 21.74 -11.15
CA ILE A 127 -18.09 21.95 -10.71
C ILE A 127 -17.12 21.60 -11.84
N GLU A 128 -17.31 20.46 -12.51
CA GLU A 128 -16.49 20.05 -13.66
C GLU A 128 -16.57 21.05 -14.82
N ALA A 129 -17.77 21.63 -15.07
CA ALA A 129 -17.90 22.68 -16.06
C ALA A 129 -17.04 23.90 -15.71
N LYS A 130 -17.04 24.35 -14.44
CA LYS A 130 -16.20 25.44 -13.97
C LYS A 130 -14.71 25.08 -14.03
N MET A 131 -14.32 23.88 -13.67
CA MET A 131 -12.94 23.39 -13.82
C MET A 131 -12.47 23.45 -15.29
N ARG A 132 -13.35 23.07 -16.23
CA ARG A 132 -13.05 23.18 -17.69
C ARG A 132 -12.85 24.63 -18.14
N GLU A 133 -13.56 25.60 -17.54
CA GLU A 133 -13.36 27.03 -17.83
C GLU A 133 -11.93 27.47 -17.42
N HIS A 134 -11.46 27.11 -16.21
CA HIS A 134 -10.10 27.38 -15.76
C HIS A 134 -9.03 26.73 -16.64
N ILE A 135 -9.26 25.46 -17.03
CA ILE A 135 -8.35 24.72 -17.92
C ILE A 135 -8.29 25.38 -19.32
N ALA A 136 -9.45 25.78 -19.86
CA ALA A 136 -9.53 26.42 -21.16
C ALA A 136 -8.90 27.84 -21.17
N ALA A 137 -8.93 28.53 -20.03
CA ALA A 137 -8.28 29.82 -19.84
C ALA A 137 -6.74 29.72 -19.85
N ASP A 138 -6.16 28.52 -19.76
CA ASP A 138 -4.72 28.26 -19.77
C ASP A 138 -3.97 29.05 -18.68
N GLU A 139 -4.53 29.06 -17.46
CA GLU A 139 -4.01 29.80 -16.32
C GLU A 139 -2.64 29.30 -15.92
N PRO A 140 -1.61 30.15 -15.82
CA PRO A 140 -0.31 29.76 -15.34
C PRO A 140 -0.35 29.45 -13.84
N PHE A 141 0.42 28.43 -13.39
CA PHE A 141 0.73 28.25 -11.98
C PHE A 141 1.93 29.12 -11.61
N VAL A 142 1.69 30.13 -10.81
CA VAL A 142 2.71 31.08 -10.38
C VAL A 142 3.08 30.84 -8.94
N ARG A 143 4.35 30.54 -8.69
CA ARG A 143 4.91 30.38 -7.34
C ARG A 143 5.43 31.72 -6.82
N GLU A 144 5.13 32.00 -5.57
CA GLU A 144 5.71 33.10 -4.79
C GLU A 144 6.21 32.53 -3.45
N ASP A 145 7.48 32.80 -3.12
CA ASP A 145 8.02 32.51 -1.81
C ASP A 145 7.92 33.80 -0.98
N VAL A 146 7.07 33.78 0.05
CA VAL A 146 6.76 34.95 0.88
C VAL A 146 7.08 34.69 2.35
N PRO A 147 7.35 35.73 3.16
CA PRO A 147 7.46 35.60 4.61
C PRO A 147 6.21 34.90 5.17
N ALA A 148 6.39 33.96 6.08
CA ALA A 148 5.28 33.19 6.67
C ALA A 148 4.25 34.12 7.37
N SER A 149 4.71 35.25 7.95
CA SER A 149 3.85 36.30 8.51
C SER A 149 2.93 36.94 7.48
N ASP A 150 3.43 37.19 6.27
CA ASP A 150 2.64 37.85 5.21
C ASP A 150 1.56 36.89 4.65
N ALA A 151 1.92 35.60 4.53
CA ALA A 151 0.97 34.57 4.17
C ALA A 151 -0.11 34.39 5.24
N LEU A 152 0.27 34.41 6.52
CA LEU A 152 -0.65 34.36 7.65
C LEU A 152 -1.66 35.51 7.60
N ASP A 153 -1.18 36.74 7.45
CA ASP A 153 -2.00 37.95 7.34
C ASP A 153 -2.94 37.90 6.13
N ARG A 154 -2.51 37.30 5.03
CA ARG A 154 -3.34 37.10 3.84
C ARG A 154 -4.50 36.16 4.13
N PHE A 155 -4.22 34.94 4.60
CA PHE A 155 -5.26 33.95 4.85
C PHE A 155 -6.19 34.30 6.02
N LEU A 156 -5.71 35.07 7.01
CA LEU A 156 -6.57 35.69 8.02
C LEU A 156 -7.59 36.65 7.42
N ARG A 157 -7.16 37.54 6.50
CA ARG A 157 -8.06 38.47 5.80
C ARG A 157 -9.05 37.77 4.86
N GLU A 158 -8.64 36.64 4.26
CA GLU A 158 -9.48 35.80 3.41
C GLU A 158 -10.39 34.85 4.19
N GLY A 159 -10.26 34.78 5.54
CA GLY A 159 -11.06 33.93 6.40
C GLY A 159 -10.78 32.43 6.24
N GLN A 160 -9.57 32.06 5.81
CA GLN A 160 -9.15 30.69 5.54
C GLN A 160 -8.48 30.05 6.77
N ASP A 161 -9.26 29.78 7.80
CA ASP A 161 -8.80 29.36 9.14
C ASP A 161 -7.88 28.12 9.10
N TYR A 162 -8.16 27.15 8.21
CA TYR A 162 -7.32 25.95 8.09
C TYR A 162 -5.93 26.25 7.51
N LYS A 163 -5.82 27.24 6.61
CA LYS A 163 -4.52 27.70 6.10
C LYS A 163 -3.76 28.50 7.15
N VAL A 164 -4.47 29.28 7.94
CA VAL A 164 -3.91 29.99 9.10
C VAL A 164 -3.28 28.99 10.07
N GLU A 165 -4.02 27.98 10.50
CA GLU A 165 -3.52 26.93 11.42
C GLU A 165 -2.30 26.20 10.85
N LEU A 166 -2.29 25.89 9.55
CA LEU A 166 -1.15 25.22 8.91
C LEU A 166 0.11 26.10 8.90
N ILE A 167 -0.04 27.42 8.69
CA ILE A 167 1.10 28.34 8.71
C ILE A 167 1.61 28.56 10.13
N GLU A 168 0.71 28.67 11.11
CA GLU A 168 1.09 28.78 12.53
C GLU A 168 1.92 27.57 12.96
N ASP A 169 1.52 26.35 12.59
CA ASP A 169 2.30 25.14 12.88
C ASP A 169 3.69 25.15 12.22
N LEU A 170 3.79 25.59 10.95
CA LEU A 170 5.08 25.70 10.26
C LEU A 170 6.01 26.71 10.94
N ILE A 171 5.45 27.78 11.49
CA ILE A 171 6.22 28.78 12.25
C ILE A 171 6.64 28.21 13.62
N GLU A 172 5.70 27.63 14.38
CA GLU A 172 5.93 27.24 15.76
C GLU A 172 6.74 25.97 15.91
N HIS A 173 6.48 24.95 15.07
CA HIS A 173 7.10 23.63 15.20
C HIS A 173 8.34 23.47 14.29
N ASP A 174 8.27 23.98 13.07
CA ASP A 174 9.34 23.80 12.07
C ASP A 174 10.25 25.04 11.97
N GLY A 175 9.88 26.18 12.59
CA GLY A 175 10.66 27.40 12.54
C GLY A 175 10.81 27.99 11.13
N VAL A 176 9.85 27.73 10.23
CA VAL A 176 9.94 28.08 8.81
C VAL A 176 9.70 29.59 8.61
N PRO A 177 10.70 30.36 8.15
CA PRO A 177 10.57 31.82 7.99
C PRO A 177 9.81 32.22 6.71
N THR A 178 9.77 31.33 5.71
CA THR A 178 9.23 31.61 4.37
C THR A 178 8.39 30.41 3.92
N VAL A 179 7.20 30.67 3.38
CA VAL A 179 6.31 29.68 2.79
C VAL A 179 6.08 29.94 1.32
N SER A 180 5.75 28.91 0.55
CA SER A 180 5.40 29.06 -0.85
C SER A 180 3.89 29.12 -1.04
N LEU A 181 3.46 30.07 -1.85
CA LEU A 181 2.11 30.22 -2.36
C LEU A 181 2.10 29.91 -3.86
N TYR A 182 1.03 29.28 -4.33
CA TYR A 182 0.78 29.08 -5.75
C TYR A 182 -0.53 29.71 -6.15
N THR A 183 -0.49 30.48 -7.24
CA THR A 183 -1.65 31.16 -7.80
C THR A 183 -1.96 30.61 -9.18
N ASN A 184 -3.23 30.27 -9.46
CA ASN A 184 -3.76 30.06 -10.80
C ASN A 184 -5.08 30.81 -10.94
N GLY A 185 -5.16 31.70 -11.94
CA GLY A 185 -6.30 32.60 -12.09
C GLY A 185 -6.59 33.41 -10.81
N PRO A 186 -7.82 33.38 -10.29
CA PRO A 186 -8.18 34.08 -9.06
C PRO A 186 -7.81 33.32 -7.76
N PHE A 187 -7.39 32.09 -7.86
CA PHE A 187 -7.14 31.20 -6.72
C PHE A 187 -5.68 31.23 -6.28
N THR A 188 -5.46 31.34 -4.97
CA THR A 188 -4.13 31.21 -4.36
C THR A 188 -4.19 30.22 -3.21
N ASP A 189 -3.21 29.34 -3.15
CA ASP A 189 -3.11 28.31 -2.11
C ASP A 189 -1.73 28.29 -1.44
N LEU A 190 -1.70 27.88 -0.16
CA LEU A 190 -0.48 27.48 0.53
C LEU A 190 -0.08 26.09 0.01
N CYS A 191 1.01 26.02 -0.74
CA CYS A 191 1.41 24.78 -1.39
C CYS A 191 2.94 24.73 -1.55
N ARG A 192 3.51 23.51 -1.40
CA ARG A 192 4.94 23.28 -1.62
C ARG A 192 5.29 23.10 -3.10
N GLY A 193 4.30 22.78 -3.93
CA GLY A 193 4.50 22.41 -5.33
C GLY A 193 5.15 21.04 -5.50
N PRO A 194 5.79 20.78 -6.66
CA PRO A 194 5.71 21.62 -7.86
C PRO A 194 4.37 21.51 -8.60
N HIS A 195 4.19 22.37 -9.59
CA HIS A 195 3.08 22.39 -10.53
C HIS A 195 3.56 22.40 -11.98
N ALA A 196 2.73 21.93 -12.90
CA ALA A 196 2.97 22.10 -14.33
C ALA A 196 2.88 23.59 -14.72
N PRO A 197 3.34 23.99 -15.92
CA PRO A 197 3.37 25.40 -16.32
C PRO A 197 2.01 26.10 -16.32
N SER A 198 0.93 25.36 -16.62
CA SER A 198 -0.42 25.92 -16.66
C SER A 198 -1.49 24.83 -16.53
N THR A 199 -2.71 25.25 -16.21
CA THR A 199 -3.91 24.40 -16.09
C THR A 199 -4.22 23.61 -17.35
N LYS A 200 -3.83 24.08 -18.54
CA LYS A 200 -4.03 23.40 -19.83
C LYS A 200 -3.28 22.06 -19.96
N ARG A 201 -2.34 21.78 -19.06
CA ARG A 201 -1.66 20.48 -19.00
C ARG A 201 -2.58 19.36 -18.52
N ILE A 202 -3.64 19.68 -17.82
CA ILE A 202 -4.72 18.75 -17.45
C ILE A 202 -5.57 18.51 -18.71
N LYS A 203 -5.45 17.32 -19.31
CA LYS A 203 -6.17 17.00 -20.57
C LYS A 203 -7.53 16.36 -20.32
N ALA A 204 -7.60 15.46 -19.33
CA ALA A 204 -8.79 14.71 -18.99
C ALA A 204 -8.89 14.58 -17.47
N PHE A 205 -10.07 14.80 -16.91
CA PHE A 205 -10.31 14.66 -15.47
C PHE A 205 -11.76 14.24 -15.20
N LYS A 206 -12.00 13.69 -14.02
CA LYS A 206 -13.34 13.33 -13.54
C LYS A 206 -13.42 13.44 -12.03
N LEU A 207 -14.46 14.05 -11.49
CA LEU A 207 -14.83 13.95 -10.08
C LEU A 207 -15.50 12.60 -9.82
N GLN A 208 -15.21 11.99 -8.66
CA GLN A 208 -15.54 10.58 -8.43
C GLN A 208 -16.51 10.36 -7.28
N SER A 209 -16.27 11.01 -6.14
CA SER A 209 -17.09 10.82 -4.93
C SER A 209 -16.92 11.97 -3.93
N VAL A 210 -17.87 12.02 -2.99
CA VAL A 210 -17.84 12.91 -1.83
C VAL A 210 -17.81 12.06 -0.57
N ALA A 211 -16.97 12.42 0.40
CA ALA A 211 -16.89 11.77 1.70
C ALA A 211 -16.70 12.81 2.82
N GLY A 212 -17.08 12.43 4.05
CA GLY A 212 -16.70 13.18 5.24
C GLY A 212 -15.27 12.83 5.66
N ALA A 213 -14.48 13.83 6.06
CA ALA A 213 -13.15 13.63 6.60
C ALA A 213 -12.91 14.57 7.79
N TYR A 214 -12.54 14.04 8.95
CA TYR A 214 -12.20 14.88 10.08
C TYR A 214 -10.88 15.61 9.83
N TRP A 215 -10.85 16.91 10.18
CA TRP A 215 -9.63 17.69 10.09
C TRP A 215 -8.49 17.02 10.85
N ARG A 216 -7.35 16.77 10.17
CA ARG A 216 -6.18 16.04 10.67
C ARG A 216 -6.48 14.63 11.18
N GLY A 217 -7.58 14.02 10.75
CA GLY A 217 -7.97 12.68 11.18
C GLY A 217 -8.50 12.58 12.61
N ASP A 218 -8.66 13.69 13.32
CA ASP A 218 -9.15 13.72 14.70
C ASP A 218 -10.68 13.87 14.72
N SER A 219 -11.37 12.84 15.22
CA SER A 219 -12.85 12.81 15.32
C SER A 219 -13.46 13.89 16.25
N LYS A 220 -12.64 14.59 17.04
CA LYS A 220 -13.06 15.71 17.88
C LYS A 220 -13.01 17.05 17.14
N ARG A 221 -12.41 17.09 15.95
CA ARG A 221 -12.27 18.27 15.11
C ARG A 221 -13.38 18.36 14.05
N PRO A 222 -13.55 19.51 13.36
CA PRO A 222 -14.58 19.66 12.34
C PRO A 222 -14.51 18.57 11.28
N MET A 223 -15.68 18.11 10.83
CA MET A 223 -15.80 17.18 9.72
C MET A 223 -15.92 17.99 8.43
N LEU A 224 -14.93 17.86 7.57
CA LEU A 224 -14.83 18.51 6.28
C LEU A 224 -15.49 17.64 5.18
N THR A 225 -15.86 18.29 4.09
CA THR A 225 -16.33 17.60 2.87
C THR A 225 -15.12 17.36 1.97
N ARG A 226 -14.78 16.10 1.78
CA ARG A 226 -13.70 15.66 0.88
C ARG A 226 -14.26 15.31 -0.48
N VAL A 227 -13.78 15.97 -1.51
CA VAL A 227 -14.12 15.68 -2.90
C VAL A 227 -12.96 14.95 -3.57
N TYR A 228 -13.23 13.75 -4.08
CA TYR A 228 -12.26 12.95 -4.82
C TYR A 228 -12.40 13.16 -6.32
N GLY A 229 -11.26 13.17 -7.01
CA GLY A 229 -11.19 13.23 -8.46
C GLY A 229 -9.98 12.50 -9.00
N THR A 230 -9.90 12.40 -10.33
CA THR A 230 -8.73 11.86 -11.04
C THR A 230 -8.41 12.68 -12.27
N ALA A 231 -7.15 12.63 -12.74
CA ALA A 231 -6.72 13.30 -13.97
C ALA A 231 -5.73 12.43 -14.75
N PHE A 232 -5.79 12.57 -16.09
CA PHE A 232 -4.98 11.84 -17.06
C PHE A 232 -4.54 12.75 -18.21
N PHE A 233 -3.54 12.31 -18.98
CA PHE A 233 -3.05 13.02 -20.17
C PHE A 233 -3.90 12.81 -21.43
N SER A 234 -4.87 11.90 -21.40
CA SER A 234 -5.80 11.69 -22.49
C SER A 234 -7.18 11.22 -22.02
N ASP A 235 -8.22 11.52 -22.79
CA ASP A 235 -9.57 11.00 -22.56
C ASP A 235 -9.61 9.48 -22.66
N LYS A 236 -8.78 8.87 -23.50
CA LYS A 236 -8.68 7.41 -23.62
C LYS A 236 -8.20 6.77 -22.31
N ASP A 237 -7.17 7.33 -21.69
CA ASP A 237 -6.64 6.80 -20.44
C ASP A 237 -7.65 6.98 -19.30
N LEU A 238 -8.29 8.15 -19.23
CA LEU A 238 -9.39 8.41 -18.30
C LEU A 238 -10.52 7.40 -18.48
N GLN A 239 -10.99 7.20 -19.72
CA GLN A 239 -12.06 6.25 -20.01
C GLN A 239 -11.69 4.82 -19.63
N THR A 240 -10.48 4.37 -19.97
CA THR A 240 -9.95 3.06 -19.57
C THR A 240 -9.94 2.90 -18.05
N TYR A 241 -9.52 3.93 -17.32
CA TYR A 241 -9.53 3.92 -15.86
C TYR A 241 -10.97 3.85 -15.29
N LEU A 242 -11.91 4.63 -15.83
CA LEU A 242 -13.31 4.61 -15.38
C LEU A 242 -13.98 3.26 -15.64
N GLU A 243 -13.72 2.64 -16.79
CA GLU A 243 -14.21 1.29 -17.12
C GLU A 243 -13.66 0.24 -16.14
N ARG A 244 -12.36 0.35 -15.78
CA ARG A 244 -11.75 -0.51 -14.75
C ARG A 244 -12.39 -0.32 -13.37
N LEU A 245 -12.71 0.91 -12.98
CA LEU A 245 -13.44 1.20 -11.74
C LEU A 245 -14.85 0.61 -11.74
N GLU A 246 -15.58 0.73 -12.84
CA GLU A 246 -16.91 0.14 -12.98
C GLU A 246 -16.85 -1.39 -12.89
N GLN A 247 -15.91 -2.00 -13.58
CA GLN A 247 -15.66 -3.43 -13.47
C GLN A 247 -15.30 -3.86 -12.04
N ALA A 248 -14.47 -3.07 -11.33
CA ALA A 248 -14.13 -3.33 -9.94
C ALA A 248 -15.37 -3.29 -9.04
N ARG A 249 -16.24 -2.29 -9.21
CA ARG A 249 -17.51 -2.18 -8.47
C ARG A 249 -18.48 -3.31 -8.80
N ALA A 250 -18.54 -3.72 -10.06
CA ALA A 250 -19.40 -4.84 -10.49
C ALA A 250 -18.93 -6.19 -9.92
N ARG A 251 -17.60 -6.36 -9.76
CA ARG A 251 -16.98 -7.59 -9.28
C ARG A 251 -16.72 -7.61 -7.78
N ASP A 252 -17.06 -6.55 -7.05
CA ASP A 252 -16.81 -6.43 -5.60
C ASP A 252 -17.34 -7.67 -4.85
N HIS A 253 -16.44 -8.37 -4.15
CA HIS A 253 -16.76 -9.57 -3.39
C HIS A 253 -17.82 -9.33 -2.30
N ARG A 254 -17.93 -8.11 -1.76
CA ARG A 254 -18.95 -7.73 -0.76
C ARG A 254 -20.35 -7.73 -1.36
N LYS A 255 -20.46 -7.55 -2.67
CA LYS A 255 -21.70 -7.63 -3.44
C LYS A 255 -21.93 -9.06 -3.96
N LEU A 256 -20.93 -9.61 -4.64
CA LEU A 256 -21.05 -10.92 -5.28
C LEU A 256 -21.15 -12.07 -4.26
N GLY A 257 -20.39 -12.03 -3.17
CA GLY A 257 -20.38 -13.08 -2.17
C GLY A 257 -21.76 -13.37 -1.57
N PRO A 258 -22.47 -12.36 -1.02
CA PRO A 258 -23.87 -12.53 -0.58
C PRO A 258 -24.84 -12.94 -1.69
N GLN A 259 -24.72 -12.37 -2.90
CA GLN A 259 -25.57 -12.71 -4.05
C GLN A 259 -25.39 -14.19 -4.48
N LEU A 260 -24.18 -14.71 -4.37
CA LEU A 260 -23.84 -16.10 -4.65
C LEU A 260 -24.13 -17.05 -3.47
N GLY A 261 -24.56 -16.51 -2.32
CA GLY A 261 -24.84 -17.27 -1.12
C GLY A 261 -23.59 -17.90 -0.48
N LEU A 262 -22.43 -17.24 -0.61
CA LEU A 262 -21.17 -17.75 -0.07
C LEU A 262 -20.98 -17.38 1.40
N PHE A 263 -21.18 -16.11 1.73
CA PHE A 263 -20.97 -15.58 3.08
C PHE A 263 -21.79 -14.31 3.31
N ASN A 264 -21.83 -13.87 4.56
CA ASN A 264 -22.34 -12.56 4.96
C ASN A 264 -21.63 -12.07 6.23
N PHE A 265 -21.84 -10.80 6.57
CA PHE A 265 -21.39 -10.15 7.80
C PHE A 265 -22.60 -9.78 8.67
N SER A 266 -22.38 -9.62 9.98
CA SER A 266 -23.42 -9.21 10.92
C SER A 266 -22.83 -8.32 12.02
N ASP A 267 -23.61 -7.38 12.50
CA ASP A 267 -23.23 -6.44 13.57
C ASP A 267 -22.95 -7.12 14.92
N VAL A 268 -23.44 -8.36 15.10
CA VAL A 268 -23.16 -9.15 16.32
C VAL A 268 -21.73 -9.69 16.35
N ALA A 269 -21.04 -9.71 15.19
CA ALA A 269 -19.64 -10.12 15.06
C ALA A 269 -18.94 -9.23 14.02
N PRO A 270 -18.69 -7.95 14.36
CA PRO A 270 -18.20 -6.97 13.39
C PRO A 270 -16.81 -7.34 12.86
N GLY A 271 -16.70 -7.41 11.54
CA GLY A 271 -15.45 -7.80 10.86
C GLY A 271 -15.15 -9.30 10.90
N MET A 272 -16.12 -10.14 11.26
CA MET A 272 -15.99 -11.62 11.24
C MET A 272 -16.99 -12.20 10.26
N THR A 273 -16.58 -13.22 9.52
CA THR A 273 -17.33 -13.77 8.40
C THR A 273 -18.25 -14.90 8.84
N PHE A 274 -19.52 -14.83 8.43
CA PHE A 274 -20.47 -15.96 8.51
C PHE A 274 -20.49 -16.68 7.17
N TRP A 275 -19.98 -17.90 7.14
CA TRP A 275 -19.94 -18.73 5.95
C TRP A 275 -21.21 -19.54 5.78
N PHE A 276 -21.86 -19.46 4.62
CA PHE A 276 -22.92 -20.35 4.23
C PHE A 276 -22.37 -21.68 3.66
N PRO A 277 -23.20 -22.72 3.52
CA PRO A 277 -22.71 -24.02 3.05
C PRO A 277 -21.91 -23.97 1.73
N PRO A 278 -22.32 -23.22 0.67
CA PRO A 278 -21.51 -23.10 -0.53
C PRO A 278 -20.15 -22.43 -0.28
N GLY A 279 -20.11 -21.37 0.51
CA GLY A 279 -18.86 -20.69 0.86
C GLY A 279 -17.94 -21.55 1.70
N THR A 280 -18.49 -22.29 2.66
CA THR A 280 -17.72 -23.28 3.45
C THR A 280 -17.10 -24.34 2.55
N GLN A 281 -17.80 -24.76 1.49
CA GLN A 281 -17.27 -25.73 0.53
C GLN A 281 -16.07 -25.14 -0.24
N VAL A 282 -16.16 -23.90 -0.73
CA VAL A 282 -15.04 -23.19 -1.38
C VAL A 282 -13.85 -23.09 -0.43
N PHE A 283 -14.09 -22.66 0.81
CA PHE A 283 -13.06 -22.52 1.84
C PHE A 283 -12.35 -23.87 2.09
N ASN A 284 -13.11 -24.93 2.32
CA ASN A 284 -12.55 -26.27 2.58
C ASN A 284 -11.80 -26.84 1.37
N SER A 285 -12.21 -26.51 0.13
CA SER A 285 -11.49 -26.92 -1.07
C SER A 285 -10.11 -26.28 -1.14
N LEU A 286 -9.96 -25.02 -0.76
CA LEU A 286 -8.64 -24.35 -0.68
C LEU A 286 -7.77 -24.93 0.43
N VAL A 287 -8.34 -25.21 1.60
CA VAL A 287 -7.64 -25.89 2.70
C VAL A 287 -7.16 -27.27 2.27
N SER A 288 -8.02 -28.04 1.55
CA SER A 288 -7.65 -29.35 1.00
C SER A 288 -6.52 -29.24 -0.02
N LEU A 289 -6.58 -28.26 -0.91
CA LEU A 289 -5.50 -27.97 -1.86
C LEU A 289 -4.16 -27.72 -1.15
N SER A 290 -4.16 -26.87 -0.12
CA SER A 290 -2.95 -26.60 0.68
C SER A 290 -2.35 -27.88 1.29
N ARG A 291 -3.21 -28.80 1.77
CA ARG A 291 -2.79 -30.10 2.32
C ARG A 291 -2.21 -31.02 1.24
N GLU A 292 -2.96 -31.20 0.15
CA GLU A 292 -2.59 -32.08 -0.97
C GLU A 292 -1.26 -31.66 -1.61
N MET A 293 -1.00 -30.36 -1.69
CA MET A 293 0.26 -29.83 -2.22
C MET A 293 1.39 -29.84 -1.18
N GLY A 294 1.07 -29.68 0.10
CA GLY A 294 2.06 -29.60 1.19
C GLY A 294 2.60 -30.97 1.63
N GLU A 295 1.73 -31.99 1.71
CA GLU A 295 2.11 -33.33 2.17
C GLU A 295 3.29 -33.94 1.38
N PRO A 296 3.28 -33.95 0.02
CA PRO A 296 4.43 -34.45 -0.75
C PRO A 296 5.72 -33.66 -0.56
N ARG A 297 5.60 -32.41 -0.09
CA ARG A 297 6.74 -31.52 0.22
C ARG A 297 7.23 -31.65 1.67
N GLY A 298 6.67 -32.61 2.41
CA GLY A 298 7.07 -32.93 3.79
C GLY A 298 6.50 -31.97 4.84
N TYR A 299 5.46 -31.20 4.52
CA TYR A 299 4.74 -30.43 5.54
C TYR A 299 3.83 -31.33 6.37
N THR A 300 3.88 -31.13 7.69
CA THR A 300 3.03 -31.84 8.65
C THR A 300 2.04 -30.88 9.27
N GLU A 301 0.74 -31.18 9.14
CA GLU A 301 -0.29 -30.33 9.74
C GLU A 301 -0.28 -30.46 11.26
N VAL A 302 -0.33 -29.33 11.93
CA VAL A 302 -0.38 -29.21 13.39
C VAL A 302 -1.57 -28.36 13.81
N LYS A 303 -1.91 -28.38 15.10
CA LYS A 303 -2.92 -27.51 15.71
C LYS A 303 -2.41 -26.93 17.01
N THR A 304 -2.46 -25.62 17.11
CA THR A 304 -2.06 -24.89 18.30
C THR A 304 -3.25 -24.21 18.99
N PRO A 305 -3.17 -23.95 20.30
CA PRO A 305 -4.22 -23.27 21.04
C PRO A 305 -4.61 -21.90 20.42
N GLN A 306 -5.82 -21.44 20.69
CA GLN A 306 -6.30 -20.14 20.24
C GLN A 306 -5.97 -19.01 21.22
N LEU A 307 -5.91 -19.34 22.51
CA LEU A 307 -5.72 -18.38 23.60
C LEU A 307 -4.47 -18.76 24.38
N TYR A 308 -3.60 -17.78 24.60
CA TYR A 308 -2.34 -17.97 25.30
C TYR A 308 -2.14 -16.92 26.38
N ASP A 309 -1.38 -17.30 27.40
CA ASP A 309 -0.83 -16.39 28.40
C ASP A 309 0.04 -15.30 27.75
N SER A 310 0.02 -14.10 28.33
CA SER A 310 0.78 -12.95 27.84
C SER A 310 2.30 -13.18 27.81
N SER A 311 2.82 -14.13 28.59
CA SER A 311 4.25 -14.47 28.59
C SER A 311 4.75 -14.96 27.22
N LEU A 312 3.92 -15.71 26.47
CA LEU A 312 4.24 -16.14 25.12
C LEU A 312 4.48 -14.93 24.20
N TRP A 313 3.62 -13.93 24.30
CA TRP A 313 3.67 -12.72 23.47
C TRP A 313 4.82 -11.78 23.87
N LYS A 314 5.18 -11.76 25.15
CA LYS A 314 6.39 -11.07 25.65
C LYS A 314 7.66 -11.75 25.15
N THR A 315 7.70 -13.07 25.21
CA THR A 315 8.83 -13.84 24.67
C THR A 315 9.03 -13.59 23.18
N SER A 316 7.97 -13.62 22.38
CA SER A 316 8.04 -13.42 20.93
C SER A 316 8.24 -11.94 20.52
N GLY A 317 8.05 -10.97 21.42
CA GLY A 317 8.11 -9.53 21.12
C GLY A 317 6.79 -8.92 20.62
N HIS A 318 5.76 -9.72 20.39
CA HIS A 318 4.47 -9.21 19.94
C HIS A 318 3.79 -8.31 20.98
N TRP A 319 4.02 -8.54 22.28
CA TRP A 319 3.45 -7.72 23.33
C TRP A 319 3.88 -6.26 23.25
N ASP A 320 5.13 -6.00 22.87
CA ASP A 320 5.71 -4.66 22.80
C ASP A 320 5.45 -3.98 21.45
N LYS A 321 5.39 -4.76 20.36
CA LYS A 321 5.36 -4.23 18.98
C LYS A 321 4.00 -4.40 18.27
N TYR A 322 3.08 -5.20 18.83
CA TYR A 322 1.84 -5.57 18.15
C TYR A 322 0.61 -5.58 19.06
N GLN A 323 0.71 -5.10 20.29
CA GLN A 323 -0.34 -5.19 21.31
C GLN A 323 -1.66 -4.53 20.87
N GLU A 324 -1.61 -3.40 20.17
CA GLU A 324 -2.79 -2.67 19.69
C GLU A 324 -3.66 -3.51 18.72
N HIS A 325 -3.04 -4.45 18.03
CA HIS A 325 -3.70 -5.36 17.11
C HIS A 325 -4.14 -6.69 17.73
N MET A 326 -4.03 -6.86 19.05
CA MET A 326 -4.38 -8.10 19.74
C MET A 326 -5.71 -7.99 20.47
N PHE A 327 -6.51 -9.05 20.42
CA PHE A 327 -7.64 -9.22 21.33
C PHE A 327 -7.12 -9.75 22.67
N ILE A 328 -7.12 -8.89 23.67
CA ILE A 328 -6.65 -9.20 25.01
C ILE A 328 -7.85 -9.44 25.92
N THR A 329 -7.75 -10.44 26.77
CA THR A 329 -8.71 -10.80 27.81
C THR A 329 -7.99 -11.12 29.11
N GLU A 330 -8.72 -11.40 30.16
CA GLU A 330 -8.18 -11.76 31.46
C GLU A 330 -8.81 -13.08 31.93
N SER A 331 -8.01 -13.97 32.48
CA SER A 331 -8.48 -15.22 33.06
C SER A 331 -7.73 -15.47 34.37
N ALA A 332 -8.44 -15.56 35.49
CA ALA A 332 -7.88 -15.78 36.82
C ALA A 332 -6.71 -14.79 37.13
N ASP A 333 -6.96 -13.50 36.92
CA ASP A 333 -6.01 -12.39 37.13
C ASP A 333 -4.74 -12.46 36.22
N THR A 334 -4.78 -13.29 35.18
CA THR A 334 -3.67 -13.41 34.22
C THR A 334 -4.09 -12.83 32.86
N PRO A 335 -3.34 -11.86 32.30
CA PRO A 335 -3.58 -11.37 30.96
C PRO A 335 -3.35 -12.46 29.93
N MET A 336 -4.34 -12.67 29.08
CA MET A 336 -4.30 -13.64 27.97
C MET A 336 -4.64 -12.94 26.66
N ALA A 337 -4.18 -13.46 25.54
CA ALA A 337 -4.55 -12.94 24.23
C ALA A 337 -4.84 -14.06 23.23
N PHE A 338 -5.84 -13.80 22.38
CA PHE A 338 -6.07 -14.62 21.19
C PHE A 338 -4.89 -14.48 20.23
N LYS A 339 -4.49 -15.58 19.61
CA LYS A 339 -3.34 -15.55 18.70
C LYS A 339 -3.60 -14.70 17.47
N PRO A 340 -2.77 -13.65 17.21
CA PRO A 340 -2.80 -12.90 15.97
C PRO A 340 -1.94 -13.56 14.86
N MET A 341 -1.06 -14.49 15.26
CA MET A 341 -0.11 -15.25 14.42
C MET A 341 0.12 -16.63 15.01
N ASN A 342 0.51 -17.63 14.17
CA ASN A 342 0.79 -18.99 14.62
C ASN A 342 2.26 -19.19 15.06
N CYS A 343 3.19 -18.35 14.59
CA CYS A 343 4.63 -18.54 14.79
C CYS A 343 5.05 -18.78 16.25
N PRO A 344 4.59 -18.05 17.29
CA PRO A 344 4.96 -18.34 18.66
C PRO A 344 4.43 -19.71 19.15
N GLY A 345 3.24 -20.10 18.67
CA GLY A 345 2.68 -21.42 18.96
C GLY A 345 3.50 -22.56 18.34
N HIS A 346 3.99 -22.39 17.11
CA HIS A 346 4.86 -23.36 16.46
C HIS A 346 6.25 -23.42 17.13
N CYS A 347 6.78 -22.30 17.61
CA CYS A 347 8.00 -22.30 18.42
C CYS A 347 7.83 -23.11 19.72
N GLN A 348 6.68 -22.95 20.40
CA GLN A 348 6.37 -23.75 21.59
C GLN A 348 6.23 -25.22 21.24
N LEU A 349 5.56 -25.54 20.13
CA LEU A 349 5.40 -26.94 19.69
C LEU A 349 6.75 -27.60 19.38
N TYR A 350 7.66 -26.86 18.73
CA TYR A 350 9.03 -27.31 18.49
C TYR A 350 9.77 -27.55 19.82
N ALA A 351 9.70 -26.60 20.76
CA ALA A 351 10.37 -26.70 22.06
C ALA A 351 9.90 -27.88 22.93
N LEU A 352 8.70 -28.40 22.71
CA LEU A 352 8.17 -29.56 23.43
C LEU A 352 8.76 -30.90 22.98
N GLN A 353 9.61 -30.93 21.95
CA GLN A 353 10.22 -32.13 21.40
C GLN A 353 11.74 -31.97 21.31
N ALA A 354 12.46 -33.10 21.43
CA ALA A 354 13.90 -33.12 21.19
C ALA A 354 14.17 -33.23 19.67
N HIS A 355 15.04 -32.38 19.18
CA HIS A 355 15.43 -32.34 17.78
C HIS A 355 16.90 -32.62 17.56
N SER A 356 17.25 -33.24 16.45
CA SER A 356 18.62 -33.40 15.99
C SER A 356 18.76 -33.01 14.52
N TYR A 357 19.96 -32.75 14.05
CA TYR A 357 20.22 -32.42 12.65
C TYR A 357 19.69 -33.47 11.66
N ARG A 358 19.42 -34.71 12.09
CA ARG A 358 18.91 -35.80 11.25
C ARG A 358 17.42 -35.70 10.94
N ASN A 359 16.65 -35.01 11.79
CA ASN A 359 15.22 -34.84 11.59
C ASN A 359 14.86 -33.40 11.19
N LEU A 360 15.86 -32.57 10.92
CA LEU A 360 15.68 -31.28 10.27
C LEU A 360 15.78 -31.43 8.74
N PRO A 361 15.02 -30.66 7.95
CA PRO A 361 14.09 -29.62 8.38
C PRO A 361 12.76 -30.17 8.93
N VAL A 362 12.23 -29.51 9.96
CA VAL A 362 10.86 -29.72 10.45
C VAL A 362 9.94 -28.67 9.81
N ARG A 363 8.87 -29.11 9.14
CA ARG A 363 7.94 -28.22 8.44
C ARG A 363 6.55 -28.38 9.02
N TYR A 364 6.13 -27.44 9.88
CA TYR A 364 4.79 -27.38 10.43
C TYR A 364 3.90 -26.52 9.54
N SER A 365 2.69 -27.00 9.22
CA SER A 365 1.64 -26.23 8.57
C SER A 365 0.39 -26.19 9.44
N GLU A 366 -0.29 -25.06 9.50
CA GLU A 366 -1.54 -24.92 10.24
C GLU A 366 -2.50 -24.02 9.47
N PRO A 367 -3.65 -24.54 8.99
CA PRO A 367 -4.75 -23.68 8.56
C PRO A 367 -5.37 -23.03 9.80
N GLY A 368 -4.55 -22.23 10.47
CA GLY A 368 -4.78 -21.72 11.81
C GLY A 368 -5.71 -20.52 11.81
N LEU A 369 -6.75 -20.58 12.65
CA LEU A 369 -7.63 -19.44 12.88
C LEU A 369 -6.91 -18.38 13.71
N LEU A 370 -6.89 -17.15 13.22
CA LEU A 370 -6.21 -16.00 13.81
C LEU A 370 -7.20 -14.87 14.12
N HIS A 371 -6.86 -14.03 15.08
CA HIS A 371 -7.67 -12.90 15.49
C HIS A 371 -6.83 -11.63 15.57
N ARG A 372 -7.22 -10.59 14.81
CA ARG A 372 -6.57 -9.28 14.85
C ARG A 372 -7.59 -8.19 15.14
N ASN A 373 -7.30 -7.35 16.12
CA ASN A 373 -8.16 -6.23 16.51
C ASN A 373 -8.04 -5.07 15.53
N GLU A 374 -8.46 -5.30 14.29
CA GLU A 374 -8.46 -4.28 13.25
C GLU A 374 -9.42 -3.14 13.58
N LEU A 375 -9.02 -1.90 13.29
CA LEU A 375 -9.88 -0.74 13.42
C LEU A 375 -11.11 -0.86 12.52
N SER A 376 -12.28 -0.40 13.00
CA SER A 376 -13.53 -0.51 12.24
C SER A 376 -13.46 0.14 10.86
N GLY A 377 -12.77 1.28 10.73
CA GLY A 377 -12.58 1.98 9.46
C GLY A 377 -11.65 1.28 8.47
N ALA A 378 -10.87 0.29 8.94
CA ALA A 378 -9.95 -0.47 8.09
C ALA A 378 -10.58 -1.76 7.54
N LEU A 379 -11.75 -2.17 8.05
CA LEU A 379 -12.43 -3.39 7.63
C LEU A 379 -12.92 -3.29 6.18
N HIS A 380 -12.67 -4.35 5.39
CA HIS A 380 -13.04 -4.35 3.97
C HIS A 380 -13.49 -5.74 3.49
N GLY A 381 -14.69 -6.14 3.89
CA GLY A 381 -15.23 -7.46 3.55
C GLY A 381 -14.27 -8.58 3.95
N LEU A 382 -14.07 -9.56 3.08
CA LEU A 382 -13.09 -10.65 3.29
C LEU A 382 -11.63 -10.22 3.12
N LEU A 383 -11.34 -9.08 2.47
CA LEU A 383 -9.97 -8.60 2.24
C LEU A 383 -9.29 -8.17 3.54
N ARG A 384 -10.06 -7.68 4.52
CA ARG A 384 -9.54 -7.30 5.83
C ARG A 384 -10.58 -7.55 6.90
N THR A 385 -10.38 -8.64 7.63
CA THR A 385 -11.27 -9.17 8.67
C THR A 385 -10.57 -9.18 10.03
N ARG A 386 -11.36 -9.32 11.11
CA ARG A 386 -10.84 -9.50 12.48
C ARG A 386 -10.58 -10.95 12.85
N ASN A 387 -11.16 -11.87 12.09
CA ASN A 387 -11.02 -13.31 12.27
C ASN A 387 -10.83 -13.94 10.91
N PHE A 388 -9.75 -14.68 10.73
CA PHE A 388 -9.39 -15.31 9.45
C PHE A 388 -8.52 -16.54 9.67
N ALA A 389 -8.53 -17.45 8.72
CA ALA A 389 -7.62 -18.58 8.71
C ALA A 389 -6.54 -18.39 7.64
N GLN A 390 -5.30 -18.67 8.01
CA GLN A 390 -4.14 -18.50 7.15
C GLN A 390 -3.58 -19.86 6.71
N ASP A 391 -3.09 -19.98 5.49
CA ASP A 391 -2.34 -21.14 5.00
C ASP A 391 -0.89 -21.14 5.52
N ASP A 392 -0.75 -20.91 6.79
CA ASP A 392 0.49 -20.59 7.47
C ASP A 392 1.35 -21.84 7.66
N ALA A 393 2.66 -21.70 7.46
CA ALA A 393 3.62 -22.75 7.75
C ALA A 393 4.96 -22.17 8.22
N HIS A 394 5.64 -22.96 9.04
CA HIS A 394 6.95 -22.61 9.60
C HIS A 394 7.92 -23.78 9.41
N VAL A 395 9.08 -23.46 8.85
CA VAL A 395 10.16 -24.42 8.63
C VAL A 395 11.27 -24.12 9.62
N PHE A 396 11.66 -25.13 10.41
CA PHE A 396 12.83 -25.07 11.28
C PHE A 396 13.93 -25.90 10.63
N CYS A 397 15.05 -25.28 10.29
CA CYS A 397 16.12 -25.91 9.54
C CYS A 397 17.50 -25.54 10.10
N THR A 398 18.55 -26.26 9.64
CA THR A 398 19.93 -25.83 9.91
C THR A 398 20.30 -24.68 9.00
N GLU A 399 21.40 -23.99 9.31
CA GLU A 399 21.93 -22.91 8.49
C GLU A 399 22.23 -23.35 7.05
N GLU A 400 22.78 -24.55 6.89
CA GLU A 400 23.14 -25.12 5.58
C GLU A 400 21.90 -25.44 4.72
N GLN A 401 20.75 -25.65 5.35
CA GLN A 401 19.48 -25.96 4.67
C GLN A 401 18.71 -24.72 4.24
N VAL A 402 19.06 -23.52 4.74
CA VAL A 402 18.28 -22.28 4.50
C VAL A 402 18.01 -22.03 3.02
N GLN A 403 19.04 -22.16 2.17
CA GLN A 403 18.89 -21.88 0.73
C GLN A 403 17.93 -22.85 0.04
N ASP A 404 18.04 -24.14 0.33
CA ASP A 404 17.20 -25.17 -0.28
C ASP A 404 15.76 -25.06 0.23
N GLU A 405 15.55 -24.68 1.50
CA GLU A 405 14.22 -24.48 2.06
C GLU A 405 13.54 -23.20 1.53
N LEU A 406 14.28 -22.11 1.34
CA LEU A 406 13.77 -20.90 0.69
C LEU A 406 13.37 -21.18 -0.78
N GLU A 407 14.22 -21.91 -1.52
CA GLU A 407 13.93 -22.32 -2.89
C GLU A 407 12.65 -23.19 -2.95
N GLY A 408 12.54 -24.16 -2.04
CA GLY A 408 11.35 -25.01 -1.92
C GLY A 408 10.07 -24.24 -1.57
N CYS A 409 10.15 -23.19 -0.76
CA CYS A 409 9.03 -22.31 -0.46
C CYS A 409 8.57 -21.52 -1.71
N LEU A 410 9.52 -20.98 -2.49
CA LEU A 410 9.22 -20.25 -3.72
C LEU A 410 8.64 -21.17 -4.80
N ASP A 411 9.20 -22.38 -4.98
CA ASP A 411 8.64 -23.36 -5.92
C ASP A 411 7.22 -23.75 -5.54
N PHE A 412 6.96 -23.96 -4.25
CA PHE A 412 5.61 -24.25 -3.78
C PHE A 412 4.65 -23.08 -4.06
N ALA A 413 5.11 -21.85 -3.91
CA ALA A 413 4.31 -20.66 -4.23
C ALA A 413 3.95 -20.61 -5.71
N PHE A 414 4.93 -20.75 -6.60
CA PHE A 414 4.70 -20.71 -8.05
C PHE A 414 3.79 -21.84 -8.52
N ASP A 415 3.99 -23.08 -8.05
CA ASP A 415 3.10 -24.21 -8.38
C ASP A 415 1.67 -23.95 -7.91
N THR A 416 1.49 -23.30 -6.75
CA THR A 416 0.17 -22.92 -6.24
C THR A 416 -0.50 -21.89 -7.14
N TYR A 417 0.23 -20.86 -7.55
CA TYR A 417 -0.33 -19.77 -8.35
C TYR A 417 -0.60 -20.17 -9.81
N GLU A 418 0.15 -21.11 -10.35
CA GLU A 418 -0.09 -21.69 -11.68
C GLU A 418 -1.49 -22.32 -11.77
N ILE A 419 -1.99 -22.97 -10.70
CA ILE A 419 -3.34 -23.56 -10.65
C ILE A 419 -4.44 -22.51 -10.90
N PHE A 420 -4.19 -21.26 -10.50
CA PHE A 420 -5.12 -20.13 -10.65
C PHE A 420 -4.82 -19.28 -11.89
N GLY A 421 -3.73 -19.56 -12.60
CA GLY A 421 -3.29 -18.77 -13.76
C GLY A 421 -2.82 -17.36 -13.38
N PHE A 422 -2.19 -17.20 -12.21
CA PHE A 422 -1.71 -15.91 -11.74
C PHE A 422 -0.29 -15.63 -12.19
N ASP A 423 -0.08 -14.45 -12.80
CA ASP A 423 1.24 -13.86 -12.98
C ASP A 423 1.69 -13.18 -11.68
N VAL A 424 2.89 -13.53 -11.21
CA VAL A 424 3.41 -13.09 -9.92
C VAL A 424 4.61 -12.17 -10.09
N ARG A 425 4.56 -11.00 -9.45
CA ARG A 425 5.67 -10.08 -9.25
C ARG A 425 6.25 -10.28 -7.83
N LEU A 426 7.57 -10.28 -7.74
CA LEU A 426 8.28 -10.43 -6.48
C LEU A 426 8.79 -9.09 -5.95
N GLU A 427 8.76 -8.94 -4.65
CA GLU A 427 9.27 -7.78 -3.95
C GLU A 427 10.07 -8.22 -2.72
N LEU A 428 11.30 -7.73 -2.60
CA LEU A 428 12.16 -7.96 -1.44
C LEU A 428 12.00 -6.80 -0.46
N SER A 429 11.34 -7.06 0.65
CA SER A 429 11.11 -6.10 1.74
C SER A 429 12.22 -6.22 2.77
N THR A 430 13.02 -5.15 2.91
CA THR A 430 14.21 -5.11 3.77
C THR A 430 13.90 -4.58 5.17
N ARG A 431 14.92 -4.47 6.01
CA ARG A 431 14.83 -4.10 7.42
C ARG A 431 14.07 -2.79 7.69
N PRO A 432 13.08 -2.77 8.60
CA PRO A 432 12.46 -1.54 9.09
C PRO A 432 13.33 -0.85 10.16
N ASP A 433 13.04 0.41 10.44
CA ASP A 433 13.73 1.19 11.48
C ASP A 433 13.55 0.53 12.86
N GLU A 434 12.33 0.14 13.20
CA GLU A 434 12.00 -0.56 14.44
C GLU A 434 12.00 -2.09 14.25
N ARG A 435 13.08 -2.74 14.66
CA ARG A 435 13.29 -4.18 14.46
C ARG A 435 13.88 -4.88 15.68
N LEU A 436 13.81 -6.22 15.68
CA LEU A 436 14.53 -7.09 16.59
C LEU A 436 15.85 -7.55 15.96
N GLY A 437 16.81 -7.95 16.81
CA GLY A 437 18.08 -8.51 16.36
C GLY A 437 19.15 -7.47 16.02
N SER A 438 20.35 -7.95 15.68
CA SER A 438 21.49 -7.12 15.29
C SER A 438 21.52 -6.86 13.79
N ASP A 439 22.29 -5.84 13.37
CA ASP A 439 22.48 -5.53 11.95
C ASP A 439 23.13 -6.69 11.19
N GLU A 440 24.07 -7.42 11.82
CA GLU A 440 24.71 -8.59 11.22
C GLU A 440 23.70 -9.73 10.93
N GLN A 441 22.72 -9.93 11.82
CA GLN A 441 21.65 -10.91 11.58
C GLN A 441 20.77 -10.50 10.40
N TRP A 442 20.45 -9.21 10.28
CA TRP A 442 19.69 -8.66 9.17
C TRP A 442 20.46 -8.72 7.86
N ASP A 443 21.75 -8.32 7.85
CA ASP A 443 22.62 -8.42 6.66
C ASP A 443 22.68 -9.86 6.16
N LYS A 444 22.80 -10.83 7.07
CA LYS A 444 22.82 -12.25 6.74
C LYS A 444 21.48 -12.72 6.17
N ALA A 445 20.37 -12.35 6.80
CA ALA A 445 19.03 -12.75 6.36
C ALA A 445 18.68 -12.17 4.98
N GLU A 446 18.94 -10.88 4.77
CA GLU A 446 18.73 -10.22 3.47
C GLU A 446 19.62 -10.85 2.39
N ALA A 447 20.89 -11.14 2.70
CA ALA A 447 21.78 -11.81 1.75
C ALA A 447 21.26 -13.19 1.32
N HIS A 448 20.69 -13.97 2.23
CA HIS A 448 20.08 -15.27 1.89
C HIS A 448 18.87 -15.11 0.96
N LEU A 449 18.01 -14.12 1.20
CA LEU A 449 16.85 -13.86 0.34
C LEU A 449 17.27 -13.37 -1.06
N ILE A 450 18.28 -12.49 -1.13
CA ILE A 450 18.85 -12.05 -2.42
C ILE A 450 19.46 -13.26 -3.15
N GLN A 451 20.26 -14.07 -2.46
CA GLN A 451 20.93 -15.22 -3.06
C GLN A 451 19.95 -16.22 -3.68
N VAL A 452 18.82 -16.53 -3.03
CA VAL A 452 17.83 -17.46 -3.59
C VAL A 452 17.14 -16.88 -4.81
N LEU A 453 16.82 -15.58 -4.82
CA LEU A 453 16.22 -14.90 -5.96
C LEU A 453 17.16 -14.89 -7.17
N ASP A 454 18.42 -14.52 -6.95
CA ASP A 454 19.45 -14.48 -7.99
C ASP A 454 19.78 -15.90 -8.52
N ARG A 455 19.91 -16.90 -7.64
CA ARG A 455 20.15 -18.31 -8.02
C ARG A 455 19.05 -18.85 -8.93
N LYS A 456 17.79 -18.46 -8.67
CA LYS A 456 16.64 -18.83 -9.50
C LYS A 456 16.47 -17.95 -10.75
N GLY A 457 17.27 -16.89 -10.91
CA GLY A 457 17.16 -15.94 -12.02
C GLY A 457 15.85 -15.17 -12.03
N LEU A 458 15.27 -14.91 -10.85
CA LEU A 458 14.00 -14.21 -10.70
C LEU A 458 14.21 -12.69 -10.68
N THR A 459 13.32 -11.97 -11.36
CA THR A 459 13.29 -10.51 -11.29
C THR A 459 12.45 -10.07 -10.08
N TYR A 460 12.96 -9.13 -9.32
CA TYR A 460 12.27 -8.58 -8.13
C TYR A 460 12.56 -7.10 -7.95
N ASP A 461 11.65 -6.42 -7.28
CA ASP A 461 11.82 -5.04 -6.83
C ASP A 461 12.28 -5.05 -5.36
N ILE A 462 12.97 -3.98 -4.94
CA ILE A 462 13.36 -3.80 -3.53
C ILE A 462 12.40 -2.79 -2.89
N ASN A 463 11.81 -3.16 -1.76
CA ASN A 463 10.97 -2.30 -0.92
C ASN A 463 11.69 -2.01 0.42
N PRO A 464 12.43 -0.90 0.53
CA PRO A 464 13.18 -0.61 1.73
C PRO A 464 12.26 -0.32 2.92
N GLY A 465 12.54 -0.97 4.06
CA GLY A 465 11.86 -0.68 5.32
C GLY A 465 10.53 -1.41 5.54
N ASP A 466 10.07 -2.24 4.60
CA ASP A 466 8.77 -2.95 4.71
C ASP A 466 8.90 -4.38 5.26
N GLY A 467 10.08 -4.79 5.70
CA GLY A 467 10.30 -6.07 6.37
C GLY A 467 9.51 -6.19 7.68
N SER A 468 9.26 -7.42 8.12
CA SER A 468 8.65 -7.64 9.45
C SER A 468 9.63 -7.24 10.55
N PHE A 469 9.13 -6.90 11.74
CA PHE A 469 10.00 -6.50 12.85
C PHE A 469 10.99 -7.58 13.30
N TYR A 470 10.78 -8.84 12.89
CA TYR A 470 11.62 -10.01 13.23
C TYR A 470 12.47 -10.54 12.07
N GLY A 471 12.21 -10.14 10.82
CA GLY A 471 12.99 -10.60 9.67
C GLY A 471 12.56 -9.99 8.33
N PRO A 472 13.47 -9.99 7.33
CA PRO A 472 13.16 -9.57 5.95
C PRO A 472 12.28 -10.62 5.26
N LYS A 473 11.62 -10.20 4.16
CA LYS A 473 10.65 -11.04 3.46
C LYS A 473 10.69 -10.87 1.95
N ILE A 474 10.33 -11.94 1.25
CA ILE A 474 9.95 -11.91 -0.16
C ILE A 474 8.43 -11.87 -0.19
N ASP A 475 7.85 -10.79 -0.70
CA ASP A 475 6.42 -10.65 -0.92
C ASP A 475 6.07 -11.03 -2.36
N LEU A 476 4.97 -11.78 -2.51
CA LEU A 476 4.47 -12.26 -3.79
C LEU A 476 3.18 -11.53 -4.13
N HIS A 477 3.20 -10.79 -5.22
CA HIS A 477 2.09 -9.97 -5.69
C HIS A 477 1.53 -10.54 -6.98
N MET A 478 0.20 -10.69 -7.05
CA MET A 478 -0.50 -11.02 -8.28
C MET A 478 -1.20 -9.79 -8.86
N THR A 479 -1.37 -9.78 -10.18
CA THR A 479 -2.22 -8.81 -10.86
C THR A 479 -3.53 -9.48 -11.25
N ASP A 480 -4.66 -8.92 -10.82
CA ASP A 480 -5.98 -9.47 -11.16
C ASP A 480 -6.41 -9.13 -12.60
N SER A 481 -7.54 -9.70 -13.03
CA SER A 481 -8.07 -9.55 -14.40
C SER A 481 -8.43 -8.11 -14.80
N ILE A 482 -8.48 -7.17 -13.84
CA ILE A 482 -8.71 -5.74 -14.07
C ILE A 482 -7.49 -4.88 -13.76
N GLY A 483 -6.32 -5.50 -13.55
CA GLY A 483 -5.02 -4.84 -13.42
C GLY A 483 -4.73 -4.27 -12.02
N ARG A 484 -5.39 -4.75 -10.94
CA ARG A 484 -5.04 -4.38 -9.57
C ARG A 484 -3.99 -5.35 -9.03
N SER A 485 -3.01 -4.81 -8.30
CA SER A 485 -1.99 -5.62 -7.62
C SER A 485 -2.46 -6.05 -6.22
N TRP A 486 -2.24 -7.31 -5.87
CA TRP A 486 -2.59 -7.91 -4.59
C TRP A 486 -1.39 -8.68 -4.03
N GLN A 487 -0.91 -8.32 -2.86
CA GLN A 487 -0.01 -9.18 -2.11
C GLN A 487 -0.81 -10.40 -1.64
N ILE A 488 -0.42 -11.58 -2.10
CA ILE A 488 -1.10 -12.86 -1.80
C ILE A 488 -0.25 -13.80 -0.95
N GLY A 489 1.06 -13.74 -1.07
CA GLY A 489 1.96 -14.61 -0.32
C GLY A 489 3.18 -13.90 0.22
N THR A 490 3.88 -14.59 1.10
CA THR A 490 5.14 -14.12 1.69
C THR A 490 6.02 -15.30 2.12
N VAL A 491 7.33 -15.13 1.99
CA VAL A 491 8.37 -16.01 2.54
C VAL A 491 9.33 -15.15 3.34
N GLN A 492 9.48 -15.45 4.65
CA GLN A 492 10.24 -14.61 5.60
C GLN A 492 11.31 -15.44 6.27
N LEU A 493 12.49 -14.86 6.48
CA LEU A 493 13.62 -15.51 7.15
C LEU A 493 13.83 -14.90 8.53
N ASP A 494 13.82 -15.73 9.56
CA ASP A 494 13.82 -15.30 10.96
C ASP A 494 14.88 -16.03 11.78
N TYR A 495 15.85 -15.27 12.30
CA TYR A 495 16.85 -15.70 13.26
C TYR A 495 16.48 -15.33 14.71
N ASN A 496 15.50 -14.45 14.89
CA ASN A 496 15.16 -13.83 16.16
C ASN A 496 14.25 -14.71 17.02
N MET A 497 13.16 -15.25 16.44
CA MET A 497 12.23 -16.07 17.22
C MET A 497 12.88 -17.35 17.77
N PRO A 498 13.63 -18.14 16.98
CA PRO A 498 14.32 -19.30 17.53
C PRO A 498 15.24 -18.95 18.71
N MET A 499 15.97 -17.85 18.63
CA MET A 499 16.83 -17.36 19.71
C MET A 499 16.01 -16.96 20.95
N ARG A 500 14.95 -16.19 20.78
CA ARG A 500 14.11 -15.70 21.89
C ARG A 500 13.36 -16.81 22.62
N PHE A 501 13.00 -17.88 21.91
CA PHE A 501 12.38 -19.08 22.48
C PHE A 501 13.40 -20.10 22.97
N GLY A 502 14.70 -19.86 22.82
CA GLY A 502 15.75 -20.78 23.20
C GLY A 502 15.67 -22.14 22.49
N LEU A 503 15.24 -22.11 21.20
CA LEU A 503 15.09 -23.34 20.43
C LEU A 503 16.46 -23.94 20.08
N THR A 504 16.61 -25.25 20.27
CA THR A 504 17.87 -25.96 19.95
C THR A 504 17.61 -27.26 19.20
N TYR A 505 18.63 -27.74 18.50
CA TYR A 505 18.74 -29.08 17.97
C TYR A 505 20.16 -29.61 18.23
N THR A 506 20.31 -30.92 18.41
CA THR A 506 21.62 -31.54 18.55
C THR A 506 22.28 -31.70 17.18
N GLY A 507 23.45 -31.08 16.98
CA GLY A 507 24.25 -31.18 15.77
C GLY A 507 24.95 -32.51 15.59
N ALA A 508 25.64 -32.71 14.45
CA ALA A 508 26.47 -33.88 14.18
C ALA A 508 27.69 -33.96 15.11
N ASP A 509 28.09 -32.84 15.69
CA ASP A 509 29.16 -32.67 16.69
C ASP A 509 28.71 -32.98 18.13
N ASN A 510 27.43 -33.38 18.32
CA ASN A 510 26.76 -33.58 19.61
C ASN A 510 26.70 -32.31 20.49
N VAL A 511 26.72 -31.12 19.86
CA VAL A 511 26.52 -29.84 20.53
C VAL A 511 25.13 -29.32 20.16
N GLU A 512 24.54 -28.52 21.05
CA GLU A 512 23.29 -27.82 20.77
C GLU A 512 23.52 -26.62 19.86
N HIS A 513 22.74 -26.52 18.80
CA HIS A 513 22.71 -25.43 17.83
C HIS A 513 21.34 -24.82 17.78
N GLN A 514 21.27 -23.53 17.44
CA GLN A 514 20.01 -22.82 17.19
C GLN A 514 19.51 -23.09 15.75
N PRO A 515 18.25 -23.50 15.55
CA PRO A 515 17.69 -23.60 14.20
C PRO A 515 17.42 -22.21 13.61
N VAL A 516 17.35 -22.14 12.30
CA VAL A 516 16.79 -21.00 11.54
C VAL A 516 15.32 -21.26 11.29
N MET A 517 14.49 -20.21 11.28
CA MET A 517 13.07 -20.33 11.04
C MET A 517 12.69 -19.60 9.74
N ILE A 518 11.90 -20.27 8.90
CA ILE A 518 11.30 -19.68 7.71
C ILE A 518 9.80 -19.69 7.91
N HIS A 519 9.17 -18.52 7.74
CA HIS A 519 7.73 -18.36 7.73
C HIS A 519 7.25 -18.33 6.28
N ARG A 520 6.16 -19.01 5.96
CA ARG A 520 5.56 -18.92 4.65
C ARG A 520 4.04 -18.93 4.70
N ALA A 521 3.42 -18.06 3.93
CA ALA A 521 2.02 -18.12 3.58
C ALA A 521 1.90 -17.90 2.07
N LEU A 522 1.18 -18.76 1.34
CA LEU A 522 1.10 -18.69 -0.12
C LEU A 522 -0.23 -18.07 -0.57
N MET A 523 -1.32 -18.37 0.09
CA MET A 523 -2.62 -17.75 -0.14
C MET A 523 -2.89 -16.58 0.82
N GLY A 524 -2.02 -16.39 1.81
CA GLY A 524 -2.23 -15.46 2.91
C GLY A 524 -3.38 -15.95 3.79
N SER A 525 -4.45 -15.17 3.98
CA SER A 525 -5.68 -15.70 4.56
C SER A 525 -6.59 -16.27 3.47
N TYR A 526 -7.23 -17.39 3.77
CA TYR A 526 -8.21 -17.99 2.85
C TYR A 526 -9.36 -17.02 2.54
N GLU A 527 -9.80 -16.22 3.51
CA GLU A 527 -10.82 -15.19 3.34
C GLU A 527 -10.39 -14.17 2.28
N ARG A 528 -9.19 -13.59 2.43
CA ARG A 528 -8.63 -12.61 1.49
C ARG A 528 -8.44 -13.23 0.10
N PHE A 529 -7.94 -14.46 0.05
CA PHE A 529 -7.73 -15.15 -1.21
C PHE A 529 -9.06 -15.46 -1.93
N ILE A 530 -10.10 -15.88 -1.20
CA ILE A 530 -11.46 -16.08 -1.75
C ILE A 530 -12.03 -14.76 -2.28
N ALA A 531 -11.85 -13.64 -1.56
CA ALA A 531 -12.26 -12.33 -2.07
C ALA A 531 -11.60 -12.01 -3.40
N ILE A 532 -10.27 -12.19 -3.49
CA ILE A 532 -9.50 -11.95 -4.71
C ILE A 532 -9.98 -12.87 -5.84
N LEU A 533 -10.24 -14.16 -5.59
CA LEU A 533 -10.78 -15.09 -6.58
C LEU A 533 -12.18 -14.68 -7.07
N ILE A 534 -13.08 -14.27 -6.16
CA ILE A 534 -14.41 -13.77 -6.54
C ILE A 534 -14.29 -12.57 -7.47
N GLU A 535 -13.43 -11.62 -7.15
CA GLU A 535 -13.24 -10.40 -7.94
C GLU A 535 -12.50 -10.67 -9.25
N HIS A 536 -11.46 -11.51 -9.23
CA HIS A 536 -10.70 -11.91 -10.41
C HIS A 536 -11.59 -12.61 -11.44
N TYR A 537 -12.37 -13.61 -11.02
CA TYR A 537 -13.25 -14.37 -11.90
C TYR A 537 -14.65 -13.75 -12.06
N GLY A 538 -14.94 -12.58 -11.42
CA GLY A 538 -16.26 -11.96 -11.47
C GLY A 538 -17.39 -12.84 -10.91
N GLY A 539 -17.07 -13.72 -9.96
CA GLY A 539 -18.00 -14.69 -9.35
C GLY A 539 -18.10 -16.02 -10.11
N GLU A 540 -17.48 -16.17 -11.28
CA GLU A 540 -17.45 -17.40 -12.06
C GLU A 540 -16.21 -18.25 -11.70
N LEU A 541 -16.20 -18.81 -10.49
CA LEU A 541 -15.08 -19.60 -9.98
C LEU A 541 -14.71 -20.78 -10.91
N PRO A 542 -13.44 -21.23 -10.92
CA PRO A 542 -13.04 -22.46 -11.61
C PRO A 542 -13.90 -23.65 -11.23
N VAL A 543 -14.14 -24.58 -12.15
CA VAL A 543 -15.07 -25.71 -11.97
C VAL A 543 -14.82 -26.50 -10.69
N TRP A 544 -13.55 -26.75 -10.36
CA TRP A 544 -13.16 -27.50 -9.16
C TRP A 544 -13.42 -26.76 -7.83
N LEU A 545 -13.51 -25.40 -7.88
CA LEU A 545 -13.90 -24.55 -6.74
C LEU A 545 -15.40 -24.24 -6.72
N THR A 546 -16.13 -24.51 -7.81
CA THR A 546 -17.54 -24.19 -7.90
C THR A 546 -18.34 -25.11 -6.98
N PRO A 547 -19.13 -24.56 -6.02
CA PRO A 547 -19.95 -25.38 -5.15
C PRO A 547 -20.89 -26.30 -5.93
N ALA A 548 -20.98 -27.56 -5.54
CA ALA A 548 -21.82 -28.56 -6.23
C ALA A 548 -23.30 -28.13 -6.32
N SER A 549 -23.80 -27.39 -5.34
CA SER A 549 -25.16 -26.82 -5.33
C SER A 549 -25.43 -25.82 -6.46
N TRP A 550 -24.38 -25.20 -7.06
CA TRP A 550 -24.55 -24.27 -8.18
C TRP A 550 -24.74 -24.94 -9.53
N SER A 551 -24.17 -26.11 -9.72
CA SER A 551 -24.31 -26.86 -10.99
C SER A 551 -25.78 -27.20 -11.30
N TRP A 552 -26.60 -27.43 -10.29
CA TRP A 552 -28.03 -27.76 -10.44
C TRP A 552 -28.93 -26.55 -10.69
N SER A 553 -28.58 -25.38 -10.14
CA SER A 553 -29.41 -24.18 -10.27
C SER A 553 -29.26 -23.48 -11.64
N ARG A 554 -28.12 -23.62 -12.32
CA ARG A 554 -27.90 -23.08 -13.68
C ARG A 554 -28.57 -23.89 -14.76
N THR A 555 -28.71 -25.22 -14.59
CA THR A 555 -29.36 -26.10 -15.55
C THR A 555 -30.90 -25.93 -15.58
N VAL A 556 -31.49 -25.37 -14.52
CA VAL A 556 -32.96 -25.18 -14.40
C VAL A 556 -33.38 -23.77 -14.90
N ARG A 557 -32.45 -22.87 -15.22
CA ARG A 557 -32.74 -21.51 -15.71
C ARG A 557 -32.33 -21.27 -17.17
N ALA A 558 -31.93 -22.30 -17.91
CA ALA A 558 -31.75 -22.28 -19.37
C ALA A 558 -32.99 -22.94 -20.09
#